data_b662f4d84f3ea6ea84355be9b872b2a4
#
_entry.id   b662f4d84f3ea6ea84355be9b872b2a4
#
_cell.length_a   1.000
_cell.length_b   1.000
_cell.length_c   1.000
_cell.angle_alpha   90.00
_cell.angle_beta   90.00
_cell.angle_gamma   90.00
#
_symmetry.space_group_name_H-M   'P 1'
#
loop_
_entity.id
_entity.type
_entity.pdbx_description
1 polymer ?
#
loop_
_entity_poly.entity_id
_entity_poly.type
_entity_poly.pdbx_seq_one_letter_code
_entity_poly.pdbx_strand_id
1 'polypeptide(L)'
;MSKKWIGALGLLLCGQLMASELVIESWRIDDKALWEQKIIPAFKAAHPGIEVKFNGVQNVDYMPTLWASLKDGKAGDLITCRPFDDSLALFKAGHLAELTEMSGMENFPSFAQSPWQTDSGAQTFCVPMASVIHGFFYNKKIFSELGLAVPQSRDAFFAALDKVKADGRYVPLAMSGSESWVSSELGFQNIGPNYWKGEDGRLALIGGQERLDNPQYVKVFEELARWRPYLGEGGERRDYAATNELFTSGKAAFYVAGSWEIAPFTGKVDFGVMRPPVAKQGEGCFFTDHTDIGMGLNPASKNKEAAMAFLQWLTTSQFAELYTNSLPGFFSLSNHFFDVTNPVAKEMMEWRDQCDSTIRVATQILSRGTPKLGDELAEVSQAVLLGKMEPRAAADRLEQGLKGWYPAHQGNKAKGQDCQCDVAAAAVSAAAITTQTPAVAAPPAAMPAVTEAPAVPVPSVTPATPASAAPLPVPSAEVEQALSNELETPQQ
;
A
#
# COMPACT_ATOMS: atom_id res chain seq x y z
N MET A 1 85.58 -7.17 -10.43
CA MET A 1 84.63 -7.27 -9.32
C MET A 1 83.35 -6.48 -9.73
N SER A 2 82.39 -7.13 -10.35
CA SER A 2 81.17 -6.52 -10.83
C SER A 2 79.99 -6.88 -9.93
N LYS A 3 79.39 -5.90 -9.24
CA LYS A 3 78.20 -6.07 -8.43
C LYS A 3 76.98 -5.95 -9.34
N LYS A 4 76.28 -7.06 -9.51
CA LYS A 4 74.95 -7.11 -10.15
C LYS A 4 73.86 -6.64 -9.16
N TRP A 5 73.12 -5.58 -9.50
CA TRP A 5 71.92 -5.15 -8.81
C TRP A 5 70.74 -5.91 -9.42
N ILE A 6 70.06 -6.70 -8.61
CA ILE A 6 68.80 -7.34 -8.97
C ILE A 6 67.69 -6.39 -8.47
N GLY A 7 67.05 -5.68 -9.40
CA GLY A 7 65.85 -4.91 -9.10
C GLY A 7 64.63 -5.83 -8.97
N ALA A 8 64.05 -5.91 -7.77
CA ALA A 8 62.76 -6.58 -7.55
C ALA A 8 61.63 -5.67 -8.07
N LEU A 9 61.04 -6.06 -9.19
CA LEU A 9 59.83 -5.45 -9.74
C LEU A 9 58.63 -6.00 -8.95
N GLY A 10 58.14 -5.23 -7.96
CA GLY A 10 56.89 -5.55 -7.25
C GLY A 10 55.69 -5.33 -8.19
N LEU A 11 55.10 -6.41 -8.68
CA LEU A 11 53.78 -6.37 -9.33
C LEU A 11 52.74 -6.05 -8.25
N LEU A 12 52.27 -4.81 -8.21
CA LEU A 12 51.01 -4.43 -7.58
C LEU A 12 49.89 -5.07 -8.40
N LEU A 13 49.41 -6.22 -7.99
CA LEU A 13 48.09 -6.73 -8.43
C LEU A 13 47.04 -5.81 -7.82
N CYS A 14 46.65 -4.77 -8.56
CA CYS A 14 45.39 -4.07 -8.35
C CYS A 14 44.28 -5.07 -8.72
N GLY A 15 43.79 -5.80 -7.74
CA GLY A 15 42.58 -6.59 -7.90
C GLY A 15 41.48 -5.62 -8.31
N GLN A 16 41.04 -5.64 -9.58
CA GLN A 16 39.80 -5.03 -9.97
C GLN A 16 38.73 -5.73 -9.16
N LEU A 17 38.18 -5.05 -8.14
CA LEU A 17 36.88 -5.40 -7.58
C LEU A 17 35.89 -5.31 -8.77
N MET A 18 35.56 -6.45 -9.32
CA MET A 18 34.43 -6.55 -10.25
C MET A 18 33.22 -6.08 -9.48
N ALA A 19 32.67 -4.91 -9.86
CA ALA A 19 31.43 -4.43 -9.29
C ALA A 19 30.37 -5.52 -9.49
N SER A 20 29.80 -6.03 -8.39
CA SER A 20 28.71 -7.00 -8.49
C SER A 20 27.46 -6.26 -8.93
N GLU A 21 26.86 -6.65 -10.06
CA GLU A 21 25.59 -6.10 -10.50
C GLU A 21 24.46 -6.90 -9.85
N LEU A 22 23.66 -6.25 -9.00
CA LEU A 22 22.43 -6.81 -8.44
C LEU A 22 21.27 -6.57 -9.42
N VAL A 23 20.48 -7.60 -9.63
CA VAL A 23 19.23 -7.50 -10.45
C VAL A 23 18.03 -7.62 -9.53
N ILE A 24 17.15 -6.61 -9.55
CA ILE A 24 15.87 -6.59 -8.86
C ILE A 24 14.76 -6.99 -9.85
N GLU A 25 14.04 -8.07 -9.57
CA GLU A 25 12.84 -8.47 -10.31
C GLU A 25 11.61 -7.80 -9.71
N SER A 26 10.79 -7.12 -10.51
CA SER A 26 9.64 -6.37 -10.01
C SER A 26 8.47 -6.29 -10.99
N TRP A 27 7.23 -6.22 -10.45
CA TRP A 27 6.03 -5.88 -11.25
C TRP A 27 5.80 -4.37 -11.36
N ARG A 28 6.64 -3.57 -10.70
CA ARG A 28 6.47 -2.12 -10.59
C ARG A 28 7.15 -1.38 -11.73
N ILE A 29 6.83 -1.74 -12.98
CA ILE A 29 7.43 -1.07 -14.14
C ILE A 29 7.13 0.43 -14.16
N ASP A 30 5.97 0.83 -13.63
CA ASP A 30 5.56 2.24 -13.55
C ASP A 30 6.46 3.06 -12.60
N ASP A 31 7.09 2.40 -11.63
CA ASP A 31 8.03 3.02 -10.70
C ASP A 31 9.48 3.00 -11.20
N LYS A 32 9.74 2.48 -12.40
CA LYS A 32 11.10 2.32 -12.94
C LYS A 32 11.93 3.61 -12.86
N ALA A 33 11.33 4.73 -13.26
CA ALA A 33 12.01 6.02 -13.20
C ALA A 33 12.38 6.42 -11.75
N LEU A 34 11.52 6.14 -10.78
CA LEU A 34 11.80 6.36 -9.36
C LEU A 34 13.00 5.51 -8.90
N TRP A 35 13.00 4.21 -9.23
CA TRP A 35 14.09 3.31 -8.89
C TRP A 35 15.42 3.74 -9.49
N GLU A 36 15.45 4.01 -10.80
CA GLU A 36 16.68 4.35 -11.52
C GLU A 36 17.22 5.75 -11.18
N GLN A 37 16.34 6.72 -10.89
CA GLN A 37 16.76 8.12 -10.70
C GLN A 37 16.91 8.53 -9.23
N LYS A 38 16.31 7.81 -8.28
CA LYS A 38 16.35 8.17 -6.85
C LYS A 38 16.81 7.02 -5.95
N ILE A 39 16.14 5.86 -6.00
CA ILE A 39 16.38 4.77 -5.03
C ILE A 39 17.77 4.17 -5.24
N ILE A 40 18.07 3.72 -6.45
CA ILE A 40 19.38 3.12 -6.78
C ILE A 40 20.54 4.10 -6.56
N PRO A 41 20.47 5.38 -6.99
CA PRO A 41 21.51 6.34 -6.69
C PRO A 41 21.75 6.57 -5.20
N ALA A 42 20.69 6.60 -4.37
CA ALA A 42 20.82 6.75 -2.93
C ALA A 42 21.49 5.53 -2.29
N PHE A 43 21.12 4.32 -2.70
CA PHE A 43 21.79 3.09 -2.28
C PHE A 43 23.29 3.09 -2.68
N LYS A 44 23.60 3.42 -3.92
CA LYS A 44 24.99 3.48 -4.41
C LYS A 44 25.84 4.50 -3.67
N ALA A 45 25.27 5.61 -3.23
CA ALA A 45 25.97 6.59 -2.40
C ALA A 45 26.35 6.02 -1.02
N ALA A 46 25.50 5.17 -0.44
CA ALA A 46 25.73 4.48 0.82
C ALA A 46 26.66 3.25 0.65
N HIS A 47 26.62 2.59 -0.50
CA HIS A 47 27.35 1.35 -0.81
C HIS A 47 28.12 1.46 -2.15
N PRO A 48 29.21 2.25 -2.19
CA PRO A 48 30.03 2.37 -3.39
C PRO A 48 30.59 1.02 -3.85
N GLY A 49 30.46 0.72 -5.13
CA GLY A 49 30.96 -0.53 -5.71
C GLY A 49 29.92 -1.62 -5.91
N ILE A 50 28.65 -1.40 -5.49
CA ILE A 50 27.53 -2.28 -5.83
C ILE A 50 26.70 -1.58 -6.92
N GLU A 51 26.65 -2.19 -8.10
CA GLU A 51 25.75 -1.77 -9.18
C GLU A 51 24.40 -2.44 -9.00
N VAL A 52 23.31 -1.74 -9.36
CA VAL A 52 21.93 -2.25 -9.25
C VAL A 52 21.19 -2.01 -10.54
N LYS A 53 20.51 -3.02 -11.04
CA LYS A 53 19.63 -2.98 -12.20
C LYS A 53 18.20 -3.29 -11.78
N PHE A 54 17.26 -2.45 -12.17
CA PHE A 54 15.84 -2.68 -11.94
C PHE A 54 15.20 -3.32 -13.18
N ASN A 55 14.71 -4.55 -13.03
CA ASN A 55 14.04 -5.32 -14.06
C ASN A 55 12.53 -5.31 -13.80
N GLY A 56 11.85 -4.25 -14.26
CA GLY A 56 10.40 -4.11 -14.16
C GLY A 56 9.67 -4.78 -15.33
N VAL A 57 8.61 -5.52 -15.03
CA VAL A 57 7.68 -6.09 -16.00
C VAL A 57 6.26 -5.66 -15.70
N GLN A 58 5.33 -5.87 -16.64
CA GLN A 58 3.92 -5.58 -16.39
C GLN A 58 3.36 -6.45 -15.27
N ASN A 59 2.46 -5.87 -14.49
CA ASN A 59 1.89 -6.50 -13.29
C ASN A 59 1.29 -7.89 -13.58
N VAL A 60 0.57 -8.04 -14.69
CA VAL A 60 -0.08 -9.30 -15.07
C VAL A 60 0.91 -10.38 -15.49
N ASP A 61 2.08 -10.00 -15.99
CA ASP A 61 3.11 -10.92 -16.50
C ASP A 61 4.13 -11.31 -15.42
N TYR A 62 4.15 -10.63 -14.27
CA TYR A 62 5.21 -10.78 -13.29
C TYR A 62 5.33 -12.20 -12.73
N MET A 63 4.27 -12.73 -12.12
CA MET A 63 4.35 -14.05 -11.48
C MET A 63 4.67 -15.17 -12.46
N PRO A 64 4.02 -15.27 -13.65
CA PRO A 64 4.38 -16.27 -14.64
C PRO A 64 5.84 -16.18 -15.10
N THR A 65 6.32 -14.95 -15.39
CA THR A 65 7.70 -14.70 -15.82
C THR A 65 8.71 -15.04 -14.74
N LEU A 66 8.44 -14.61 -13.50
CA LEU A 66 9.29 -14.89 -12.35
C LEU A 66 9.44 -16.39 -12.10
N TRP A 67 8.32 -17.15 -12.06
CA TRP A 67 8.36 -18.59 -11.88
C TRP A 67 9.18 -19.29 -12.97
N ALA A 68 9.02 -18.88 -14.23
CA ALA A 68 9.81 -19.43 -15.33
C ALA A 68 11.30 -19.14 -15.16
N SER A 69 11.65 -17.88 -14.84
CA SER A 69 13.04 -17.45 -14.63
C SER A 69 13.71 -18.15 -13.45
N LEU A 70 12.99 -18.34 -12.34
CA LEU A 70 13.47 -19.07 -11.16
C LEU A 70 13.74 -20.53 -11.47
N LYS A 71 12.82 -21.19 -12.17
CA LYS A 71 12.97 -22.58 -12.60
C LYS A 71 14.16 -22.77 -13.52
N ASP A 72 14.42 -21.81 -14.41
CA ASP A 72 15.54 -21.83 -15.36
C ASP A 72 16.87 -21.38 -14.72
N GLY A 73 16.88 -20.92 -13.47
CA GLY A 73 18.05 -20.36 -12.80
C GLY A 73 18.53 -19.04 -13.40
N LYS A 74 17.63 -18.25 -14.00
CA LYS A 74 17.91 -16.98 -14.68
C LYS A 74 17.31 -15.77 -13.96
N ALA A 75 16.57 -15.97 -12.86
CA ALA A 75 16.00 -14.89 -12.08
C ALA A 75 17.11 -14.05 -11.42
N GLY A 76 16.81 -12.78 -11.20
CA GLY A 76 17.69 -11.83 -10.52
C GLY A 76 17.99 -12.21 -9.06
N ASP A 77 18.76 -11.36 -8.42
CA ASP A 77 19.26 -11.55 -7.05
C ASP A 77 18.20 -11.20 -5.99
N LEU A 78 17.41 -10.17 -6.26
CA LEU A 78 16.37 -9.63 -5.39
C LEU A 78 15.01 -9.76 -6.07
N ILE A 79 14.04 -10.22 -5.30
CA ILE A 79 12.68 -10.49 -5.77
C ILE A 79 11.73 -9.57 -5.03
N THR A 80 11.01 -8.72 -5.77
CA THR A 80 9.91 -7.94 -5.18
C THR A 80 8.78 -8.90 -4.81
N CYS A 81 8.42 -8.89 -3.53
CA CYS A 81 7.48 -9.85 -2.93
C CYS A 81 6.06 -9.29 -2.90
N ARG A 82 5.12 -9.94 -3.56
CA ARG A 82 3.70 -9.73 -3.28
C ARG A 82 3.38 -10.24 -1.88
N PRO A 83 2.45 -9.60 -1.16
CA PRO A 83 2.07 -10.10 0.15
C PRO A 83 1.34 -11.45 0.06
N PHE A 84 1.40 -12.21 1.14
CA PHE A 84 0.65 -13.44 1.38
C PHE A 84 1.06 -14.63 0.49
N ASP A 85 0.07 -15.33 -0.09
CA ASP A 85 0.25 -16.67 -0.66
C ASP A 85 1.17 -16.72 -1.88
N ASP A 86 1.24 -15.66 -2.68
CA ASP A 86 2.15 -15.62 -3.85
C ASP A 86 3.60 -15.77 -3.40
N SER A 87 4.05 -14.98 -2.42
CA SER A 87 5.42 -15.07 -1.91
C SER A 87 5.63 -16.25 -0.96
N LEU A 88 4.61 -16.66 -0.20
CA LEU A 88 4.67 -17.88 0.59
C LEU A 88 4.89 -19.11 -0.31
N ALA A 89 4.27 -19.15 -1.49
CA ALA A 89 4.51 -20.22 -2.46
C ALA A 89 5.95 -20.23 -2.97
N LEU A 90 6.53 -19.05 -3.26
CA LEU A 90 7.93 -18.92 -3.64
C LEU A 90 8.86 -19.40 -2.51
N PHE A 91 8.58 -19.02 -1.27
CA PHE A 91 9.36 -19.45 -0.11
C PHE A 91 9.30 -20.97 0.09
N LYS A 92 8.11 -21.55 0.08
CA LYS A 92 7.90 -23.00 0.18
C LYS A 92 8.57 -23.79 -0.94
N ALA A 93 8.71 -23.20 -2.13
CA ALA A 93 9.42 -23.78 -3.26
C ALA A 93 10.96 -23.59 -3.19
N GLY A 94 11.48 -22.90 -2.15
CA GLY A 94 12.91 -22.66 -1.99
C GLY A 94 13.47 -21.53 -2.86
N HIS A 95 12.61 -20.64 -3.34
CA HIS A 95 12.98 -19.49 -4.19
C HIS A 95 13.16 -18.17 -3.43
N LEU A 96 12.86 -18.16 -2.14
CA LEU A 96 13.13 -17.04 -1.24
C LEU A 96 13.93 -17.55 -0.04
N ALA A 97 14.93 -16.78 0.38
CA ALA A 97 15.72 -17.07 1.59
C ALA A 97 14.94 -16.66 2.85
N GLU A 98 15.22 -17.32 3.96
CA GLU A 98 14.76 -16.90 5.28
C GLU A 98 15.51 -15.64 5.72
N LEU A 99 14.78 -14.64 6.24
CA LEU A 99 15.28 -13.36 6.68
C LEU A 99 14.91 -13.03 8.14
N THR A 100 14.39 -14.00 8.90
CA THR A 100 13.88 -13.80 10.27
C THR A 100 14.90 -13.10 11.18
N GLU A 101 16.15 -13.54 11.12
CA GLU A 101 17.26 -13.02 11.95
C GLU A 101 18.08 -11.92 11.24
N MET A 102 17.59 -11.39 10.11
CA MET A 102 18.31 -10.33 9.42
C MET A 102 18.27 -9.04 10.25
N SER A 103 19.43 -8.42 10.44
CA SER A 103 19.53 -7.11 11.12
C SER A 103 18.67 -6.06 10.45
N GLY A 104 17.89 -5.33 11.23
CA GLY A 104 16.93 -4.32 10.78
C GLY A 104 15.49 -4.83 10.69
N MET A 105 15.24 -6.15 10.79
CA MET A 105 13.87 -6.67 10.82
C MET A 105 13.10 -6.25 12.08
N GLU A 106 13.81 -5.95 13.17
CA GLU A 106 13.27 -5.39 14.41
C GLU A 106 12.62 -4.00 14.22
N ASN A 107 12.93 -3.31 13.12
CA ASN A 107 12.33 -2.02 12.79
C ASN A 107 10.90 -2.13 12.25
N PHE A 108 10.38 -3.35 12.05
CA PHE A 108 9.03 -3.57 11.52
C PHE A 108 8.12 -4.18 12.59
N PRO A 109 6.92 -3.61 12.83
CA PRO A 109 5.95 -4.22 13.73
C PRO A 109 5.42 -5.55 13.17
N SER A 110 4.85 -6.37 14.03
CA SER A 110 4.38 -7.72 13.65
C SER A 110 3.34 -7.70 12.52
N PHE A 111 2.43 -6.72 12.50
CA PHE A 111 1.44 -6.60 11.42
C PHE A 111 2.11 -6.35 10.06
N ALA A 112 3.22 -5.60 10.03
CA ALA A 112 3.98 -5.32 8.82
C ALA A 112 4.72 -6.56 8.29
N GLN A 113 5.20 -7.43 9.19
CA GLN A 113 5.91 -8.65 8.82
C GLN A 113 4.96 -9.79 8.42
N SER A 114 3.76 -9.85 9.01
CA SER A 114 2.82 -10.97 8.87
C SER A 114 2.50 -11.38 7.43
N PRO A 115 2.40 -10.48 6.44
CA PRO A 115 2.15 -10.84 5.04
C PRO A 115 3.30 -11.59 4.36
N TRP A 116 4.49 -11.56 4.94
CA TRP A 116 5.69 -12.22 4.42
C TRP A 116 6.27 -13.23 5.40
N GLN A 117 5.41 -13.79 6.23
CA GLN A 117 5.74 -14.87 7.16
C GLN A 117 5.06 -16.17 6.75
N THR A 118 5.61 -17.28 7.27
CA THR A 118 4.91 -18.57 7.27
C THR A 118 3.65 -18.49 8.13
N ASP A 119 2.72 -19.41 7.95
CA ASP A 119 1.43 -19.42 8.67
C ASP A 119 1.59 -19.47 10.20
N SER A 120 2.70 -20.06 10.67
CA SER A 120 3.06 -20.09 12.11
C SER A 120 3.69 -18.77 12.60
N GLY A 121 4.02 -17.85 11.71
CA GLY A 121 4.79 -16.65 12.04
C GLY A 121 6.27 -16.91 12.37
N ALA A 122 6.74 -18.17 12.25
CA ALA A 122 8.09 -18.55 12.70
C ALA A 122 9.20 -18.09 11.75
N GLN A 123 8.91 -17.92 10.47
CA GLN A 123 9.90 -17.58 9.47
C GLN A 123 9.41 -16.41 8.61
N THR A 124 10.24 -15.39 8.47
CA THR A 124 10.02 -14.24 7.59
C THR A 124 10.91 -14.37 6.36
N PHE A 125 10.38 -14.12 5.15
CA PHE A 125 11.08 -14.36 3.90
C PHE A 125 11.17 -13.13 2.97
N CYS A 126 10.57 -12.00 3.33
CA CYS A 126 10.77 -10.73 2.64
C CYS A 126 10.80 -9.58 3.66
N VAL A 127 11.63 -8.56 3.36
CA VAL A 127 11.63 -7.29 4.07
C VAL A 127 10.35 -6.53 3.71
N PRO A 128 9.52 -6.11 4.68
CA PRO A 128 8.37 -5.25 4.42
C PRO A 128 8.84 -3.88 3.91
N MET A 129 8.33 -3.41 2.78
CA MET A 129 8.73 -2.09 2.26
C MET A 129 7.66 -1.04 2.47
N ALA A 130 6.48 -1.26 1.92
CA ALA A 130 5.41 -0.27 1.96
C ALA A 130 4.03 -0.88 2.00
N SER A 131 3.10 -0.09 2.54
CA SER A 131 1.66 -0.31 2.43
C SER A 131 0.97 0.87 1.76
N VAL A 132 -0.29 0.66 1.40
CA VAL A 132 -1.23 1.67 0.95
C VAL A 132 -2.47 1.65 1.83
N ILE A 133 -3.06 2.81 2.07
CA ILE A 133 -4.20 2.98 2.99
C ILE A 133 -5.47 3.18 2.19
N HIS A 134 -6.56 2.51 2.59
CA HIS A 134 -7.89 2.70 2.00
C HIS A 134 -8.67 3.78 2.77
N GLY A 135 -9.45 4.57 2.02
CA GLY A 135 -10.28 5.63 2.57
C GLY A 135 -11.13 6.29 1.49
N PHE A 136 -11.38 7.58 1.67
CA PHE A 136 -12.10 8.40 0.70
C PHE A 136 -11.32 9.68 0.44
N PHE A 137 -11.32 10.13 -0.80
CA PHE A 137 -10.93 11.50 -1.12
C PHE A 137 -12.19 12.35 -1.29
N TYR A 138 -12.08 13.64 -0.95
CA TYR A 138 -13.14 14.61 -1.20
C TYR A 138 -12.61 15.82 -1.93
N ASN A 139 -13.42 16.37 -2.84
CA ASN A 139 -13.07 17.57 -3.60
C ASN A 139 -13.34 18.81 -2.76
N LYS A 140 -12.28 19.53 -2.34
CA LYS A 140 -12.36 20.71 -1.46
C LYS A 140 -13.17 21.84 -2.07
N LYS A 141 -13.08 22.03 -3.40
CA LYS A 141 -13.85 23.07 -4.11
C LYS A 141 -15.35 22.78 -4.02
N ILE A 142 -15.77 21.55 -4.31
CA ILE A 142 -17.20 21.19 -4.22
C ILE A 142 -17.69 21.29 -2.78
N PHE A 143 -16.89 20.87 -1.81
CA PHE A 143 -17.21 20.98 -0.39
C PHE A 143 -17.40 22.44 0.05
N SER A 144 -16.52 23.35 -0.40
CA SER A 144 -16.64 24.77 -0.15
C SER A 144 -17.89 25.37 -0.81
N GLU A 145 -18.14 25.07 -2.08
CA GLU A 145 -19.29 25.60 -2.81
C GLU A 145 -20.64 25.17 -2.22
N LEU A 146 -20.71 23.93 -1.72
CA LEU A 146 -21.94 23.38 -1.13
C LEU A 146 -22.01 23.56 0.39
N GLY A 147 -21.00 24.19 1.02
CA GLY A 147 -20.95 24.35 2.47
C GLY A 147 -21.01 23.00 3.19
N LEU A 148 -20.21 22.03 2.72
CA LEU A 148 -20.06 20.70 3.33
C LEU A 148 -18.90 20.69 4.33
N ALA A 149 -19.10 20.04 5.46
CA ALA A 149 -18.02 19.65 6.36
C ALA A 149 -17.59 18.21 6.04
N VAL A 150 -16.33 17.87 6.35
CA VAL A 150 -15.84 16.48 6.21
C VAL A 150 -16.59 15.58 7.19
N PRO A 151 -17.29 14.55 6.70
CA PRO A 151 -18.13 13.68 7.52
C PRO A 151 -17.31 12.92 8.59
N GLN A 152 -17.84 12.89 9.82
CA GLN A 152 -17.23 12.18 10.94
C GLN A 152 -18.04 10.95 11.37
N SER A 153 -19.14 10.63 10.66
CA SER A 153 -19.98 9.46 10.89
C SER A 153 -20.67 9.02 9.61
N ARG A 154 -21.23 7.79 9.60
CA ARG A 154 -21.97 7.27 8.45
C ARG A 154 -23.18 8.14 8.09
N ASP A 155 -23.94 8.59 9.09
CA ASP A 155 -25.10 9.44 8.85
C ASP A 155 -24.67 10.78 8.22
N ALA A 156 -23.58 11.39 8.70
CA ALA A 156 -23.03 12.61 8.11
C ALA A 156 -22.51 12.37 6.68
N PHE A 157 -21.91 11.22 6.40
CA PHE A 157 -21.46 10.85 5.06
C PHE A 157 -22.62 10.75 4.09
N PHE A 158 -23.69 10.02 4.45
CA PHE A 158 -24.87 9.91 3.60
C PHE A 158 -25.60 11.26 3.45
N ALA A 159 -25.67 12.07 4.50
CA ALA A 159 -26.25 13.41 4.41
C ALA A 159 -25.45 14.31 3.44
N ALA A 160 -24.13 14.20 3.41
CA ALA A 160 -23.30 14.91 2.44
C ALA A 160 -23.55 14.41 1.01
N LEU A 161 -23.64 13.08 0.81
CA LEU A 161 -23.98 12.49 -0.49
C LEU A 161 -25.36 12.96 -1.00
N ASP A 162 -26.37 12.99 -0.11
CA ASP A 162 -27.72 13.47 -0.44
C ASP A 162 -27.71 14.94 -0.84
N LYS A 163 -26.93 15.78 -0.15
CA LYS A 163 -26.81 17.22 -0.47
C LYS A 163 -26.16 17.43 -1.84
N VAL A 164 -25.11 16.69 -2.16
CA VAL A 164 -24.47 16.74 -3.49
C VAL A 164 -25.43 16.25 -4.57
N LYS A 165 -26.16 15.15 -4.30
CA LYS A 165 -27.15 14.61 -5.24
C LYS A 165 -28.31 15.59 -5.50
N ALA A 166 -28.79 16.27 -4.48
CA ALA A 166 -29.85 17.27 -4.60
C ALA A 166 -29.41 18.52 -5.38
N ASP A 167 -28.13 18.90 -5.29
CA ASP A 167 -27.53 19.99 -6.09
C ASP A 167 -27.53 19.65 -7.60
N GLY A 168 -27.25 18.41 -7.95
CA GLY A 168 -27.36 17.87 -9.32
C GLY A 168 -26.23 18.23 -10.28
N ARG A 169 -25.29 19.12 -9.90
CA ARG A 169 -24.14 19.52 -10.73
C ARG A 169 -23.01 18.51 -10.70
N TYR A 170 -22.89 17.76 -9.64
CA TYR A 170 -21.76 16.88 -9.35
C TYR A 170 -22.21 15.44 -9.09
N VAL A 171 -21.36 14.49 -9.44
CA VAL A 171 -21.53 13.10 -9.02
C VAL A 171 -21.19 13.02 -7.53
N PRO A 172 -22.11 12.50 -6.68
CA PRO A 172 -21.83 12.43 -5.24
C PRO A 172 -20.64 11.53 -4.91
N LEU A 173 -20.57 10.33 -5.49
CA LEU A 173 -19.56 9.32 -5.18
C LEU A 173 -18.95 8.75 -6.48
N ALA A 174 -17.69 9.05 -6.74
CA ALA A 174 -16.94 8.43 -7.82
C ALA A 174 -16.42 7.06 -7.37
N MET A 175 -16.88 6.02 -8.05
CA MET A 175 -16.47 4.64 -7.87
C MET A 175 -16.67 3.89 -9.18
N SER A 176 -15.77 2.96 -9.52
CA SER A 176 -15.95 2.07 -10.68
C SER A 176 -17.00 1.02 -10.37
N GLY A 177 -18.01 0.92 -11.22
CA GLY A 177 -19.03 -0.13 -11.15
C GLY A 177 -18.72 -1.33 -12.05
N SER A 178 -17.82 -1.19 -13.02
CA SER A 178 -17.51 -2.27 -13.96
C SER A 178 -16.44 -3.26 -13.47
N GLU A 179 -15.64 -2.86 -12.48
CA GLU A 179 -14.53 -3.66 -11.98
C GLU A 179 -14.80 -4.18 -10.57
N SER A 180 -14.94 -5.50 -10.47
CA SER A 180 -15.34 -6.17 -9.22
C SER A 180 -14.34 -5.98 -8.07
N TRP A 181 -13.05 -5.88 -8.36
CA TRP A 181 -12.04 -5.63 -7.34
C TRP A 181 -12.26 -4.29 -6.62
N VAL A 182 -12.74 -3.25 -7.33
CA VAL A 182 -13.05 -1.95 -6.71
C VAL A 182 -14.17 -2.09 -5.68
N SER A 183 -15.20 -2.88 -6.01
CA SER A 183 -16.32 -3.11 -5.09
C SER A 183 -15.91 -3.90 -3.85
N SER A 184 -14.97 -4.83 -3.95
CA SER A 184 -14.47 -5.59 -2.79
C SER A 184 -13.39 -4.84 -2.02
N GLU A 185 -12.33 -4.36 -2.69
CA GLU A 185 -11.18 -3.75 -2.01
C GLU A 185 -11.51 -2.34 -1.51
N LEU A 186 -11.99 -1.47 -2.41
CA LEU A 186 -12.29 -0.08 -2.07
C LEU A 186 -13.72 0.10 -1.55
N GLY A 187 -14.59 -0.89 -1.73
CA GLY A 187 -15.94 -0.92 -1.14
C GLY A 187 -15.94 -1.70 0.17
N PHE A 188 -16.21 -2.99 0.09
CA PHE A 188 -16.43 -3.87 1.25
C PHE A 188 -15.28 -3.85 2.26
N GLN A 189 -14.04 -4.05 1.82
CA GLN A 189 -12.87 -4.11 2.71
C GLN A 189 -12.40 -2.73 3.21
N ASN A 190 -12.81 -1.64 2.56
CA ASN A 190 -12.54 -0.29 3.04
C ASN A 190 -13.40 0.07 4.27
N ILE A 191 -14.73 -0.11 4.17
CA ILE A 191 -15.65 0.27 5.27
C ILE A 191 -15.83 -0.82 6.31
N GLY A 192 -15.62 -2.08 5.92
CA GLY A 192 -15.92 -3.25 6.72
C GLY A 192 -15.22 -3.31 8.09
N PRO A 193 -13.93 -2.93 8.23
CA PRO A 193 -13.23 -2.94 9.52
C PRO A 193 -13.98 -2.21 10.63
N ASN A 194 -14.71 -1.13 10.32
CA ASN A 194 -15.55 -0.42 11.29
C ASN A 194 -16.84 -1.15 11.67
N TYR A 195 -17.12 -2.30 11.07
CA TYR A 195 -18.26 -3.16 11.41
C TYR A 195 -17.84 -4.39 12.20
N TRP A 196 -16.71 -5.03 11.84
CA TRP A 196 -16.21 -6.22 12.51
C TRP A 196 -15.04 -5.99 13.46
N LYS A 197 -14.70 -4.73 13.78
CA LYS A 197 -13.64 -4.33 14.72
C LYS A 197 -12.23 -4.72 14.26
N GLY A 198 -11.92 -4.38 13.02
CA GLY A 198 -10.57 -4.49 12.49
C GLY A 198 -9.96 -5.87 12.59
N GLU A 199 -8.76 -5.97 13.16
CA GLU A 199 -8.00 -7.22 13.25
C GLU A 199 -8.65 -8.27 14.15
N ASP A 200 -9.33 -7.86 15.23
CA ASP A 200 -10.02 -8.79 16.13
C ASP A 200 -11.10 -9.58 15.37
N GLY A 201 -11.92 -8.89 14.57
CA GLY A 201 -12.95 -9.55 13.76
C GLY A 201 -12.37 -10.42 12.64
N ARG A 202 -11.26 -9.98 12.02
CA ARG A 202 -10.56 -10.78 11.03
C ARG A 202 -10.02 -12.08 11.61
N LEU A 203 -9.37 -12.02 12.77
CA LEU A 203 -8.85 -13.20 13.45
C LEU A 203 -9.97 -14.11 13.95
N ALA A 204 -11.06 -13.54 14.48
CA ALA A 204 -12.24 -14.30 14.90
C ALA A 204 -12.90 -15.03 13.71
N LEU A 205 -12.91 -14.43 12.52
CA LEU A 205 -13.38 -15.07 11.30
C LEU A 205 -12.45 -16.24 10.89
N ILE A 206 -11.14 -16.03 10.90
CA ILE A 206 -10.15 -17.09 10.64
C ILE A 206 -10.31 -18.24 11.65
N GLY A 207 -10.51 -17.93 12.91
CA GLY A 207 -10.70 -18.93 13.98
C GLY A 207 -12.09 -19.60 14.00
N GLY A 208 -13.03 -19.18 13.16
CA GLY A 208 -14.40 -19.70 13.10
C GLY A 208 -15.30 -19.28 14.27
N GLN A 209 -14.87 -18.33 15.11
CA GLN A 209 -15.71 -17.70 16.14
C GLN A 209 -16.71 -16.72 15.51
N GLU A 210 -16.33 -16.10 14.41
CA GLU A 210 -17.17 -15.26 13.59
C GLU A 210 -17.43 -15.96 12.24
N ARG A 211 -18.50 -15.50 11.57
CA ARG A 211 -18.96 -16.06 10.30
C ARG A 211 -19.35 -14.91 9.37
N LEU A 212 -19.17 -15.07 8.07
CA LEU A 212 -19.51 -14.04 7.09
C LEU A 212 -21.03 -13.78 7.00
N ASP A 213 -21.86 -14.71 7.46
CA ASP A 213 -23.32 -14.52 7.55
C ASP A 213 -23.76 -13.85 8.87
N ASN A 214 -22.84 -13.45 9.75
CA ASN A 214 -23.15 -12.69 10.97
C ASN A 214 -23.60 -11.25 10.64
N PRO A 215 -24.43 -10.62 11.50
CA PRO A 215 -25.05 -9.32 11.19
C PRO A 215 -24.04 -8.20 10.84
N GLN A 216 -22.86 -8.17 11.42
CA GLN A 216 -21.85 -7.15 11.14
C GLN A 216 -21.35 -7.20 9.70
N TYR A 217 -21.16 -8.38 9.11
CA TYR A 217 -20.73 -8.52 7.72
C TYR A 217 -21.88 -8.22 6.75
N VAL A 218 -23.10 -8.63 7.08
CA VAL A 218 -24.32 -8.27 6.31
C VAL A 218 -24.48 -6.75 6.23
N LYS A 219 -24.28 -6.02 7.34
CA LYS A 219 -24.35 -4.56 7.38
C LYS A 219 -23.33 -3.85 6.47
N VAL A 220 -22.17 -4.44 6.21
CA VAL A 220 -21.22 -3.91 5.24
C VAL A 220 -21.82 -3.94 3.84
N PHE A 221 -22.44 -5.06 3.45
CA PHE A 221 -23.15 -5.17 2.18
C PHE A 221 -24.36 -4.24 2.10
N GLU A 222 -25.10 -4.06 3.21
CA GLU A 222 -26.21 -3.10 3.27
C GLU A 222 -25.72 -1.66 3.02
N GLU A 223 -24.59 -1.25 3.59
CA GLU A 223 -23.99 0.05 3.31
C GLU A 223 -23.54 0.16 1.85
N LEU A 224 -22.83 -0.87 1.33
CA LEU A 224 -22.38 -0.90 -0.06
C LEU A 224 -23.56 -0.77 -1.05
N ALA A 225 -24.68 -1.46 -0.79
CA ALA A 225 -25.90 -1.35 -1.60
C ALA A 225 -26.47 0.08 -1.62
N ARG A 226 -26.36 0.81 -0.51
CA ARG A 226 -26.81 2.22 -0.40
C ARG A 226 -26.01 3.17 -1.26
N TRP A 227 -24.78 2.80 -1.71
CA TRP A 227 -23.95 3.68 -2.53
C TRP A 227 -24.43 3.81 -3.98
N ARG A 228 -25.14 2.80 -4.48
CA ARG A 228 -25.61 2.76 -5.88
C ARG A 228 -26.27 4.05 -6.38
N PRO A 229 -27.22 4.67 -5.67
CA PRO A 229 -27.89 5.89 -6.12
C PRO A 229 -27.00 7.11 -6.24
N TYR A 230 -25.76 7.06 -5.71
CA TYR A 230 -24.80 8.15 -5.67
C TYR A 230 -23.69 8.03 -6.72
N LEU A 231 -23.61 6.92 -7.47
CA LEU A 231 -22.59 6.70 -8.50
C LEU A 231 -22.76 7.61 -9.73
N GLY A 232 -23.92 8.27 -9.85
CA GLY A 232 -24.28 9.10 -10.99
C GLY A 232 -24.60 8.30 -12.25
N GLU A 233 -24.97 9.01 -13.31
CA GLU A 233 -25.31 8.39 -14.59
C GLU A 233 -24.12 7.61 -15.18
N GLY A 234 -24.37 6.40 -15.67
CA GLY A 234 -23.34 5.50 -16.21
C GLY A 234 -22.38 4.91 -15.19
N GLY A 235 -22.54 5.20 -13.88
CA GLY A 235 -21.66 4.73 -12.81
C GLY A 235 -21.50 3.21 -12.77
N GLU A 236 -22.56 2.47 -13.10
CA GLU A 236 -22.54 1.00 -13.17
C GLU A 236 -21.59 0.43 -14.24
N ARG A 237 -21.31 1.18 -15.29
CA ARG A 237 -20.44 0.79 -16.42
C ARG A 237 -19.11 1.52 -16.46
N ARG A 238 -18.94 2.50 -15.56
CA ARG A 238 -17.71 3.30 -15.50
C ARG A 238 -16.56 2.43 -15.01
N ASP A 239 -15.46 2.43 -15.76
CA ASP A 239 -14.23 1.77 -15.38
C ASP A 239 -13.38 2.64 -14.42
N TYR A 240 -12.27 2.09 -13.95
CA TYR A 240 -11.41 2.75 -12.99
C TYR A 240 -10.76 4.02 -13.57
N ALA A 241 -10.30 3.97 -14.82
CA ALA A 241 -9.67 5.12 -15.49
C ALA A 241 -10.65 6.29 -15.66
N ALA A 242 -11.86 6.01 -16.14
CA ALA A 242 -12.92 7.01 -16.27
C ALA A 242 -13.40 7.55 -14.91
N THR A 243 -13.31 6.73 -13.85
CA THR A 243 -13.61 7.18 -12.48
C THR A 243 -12.54 8.15 -11.98
N ASN A 244 -11.25 7.88 -12.25
CA ASN A 244 -10.14 8.77 -11.93
C ASN A 244 -10.28 10.11 -12.68
N GLU A 245 -10.61 10.07 -13.96
CA GLU A 245 -10.85 11.29 -14.76
C GLU A 245 -12.05 12.09 -14.21
N LEU A 246 -13.14 11.42 -13.84
CA LEU A 246 -14.31 12.07 -13.26
C LEU A 246 -13.96 12.89 -12.01
N PHE A 247 -13.16 12.33 -11.11
CA PHE A 247 -12.74 13.02 -9.88
C PHE A 247 -11.70 14.11 -10.17
N THR A 248 -10.67 13.81 -10.94
CA THR A 248 -9.59 14.77 -11.24
C THR A 248 -10.05 15.94 -12.10
N SER A 249 -11.11 15.78 -12.92
CA SER A 249 -11.76 16.89 -13.63
C SER A 249 -12.68 17.73 -12.76
N GLY A 250 -12.79 17.45 -11.46
CA GLY A 250 -13.61 18.22 -10.53
C GLY A 250 -15.12 17.98 -10.64
N LYS A 251 -15.55 16.86 -11.21
CA LYS A 251 -16.97 16.53 -11.45
C LYS A 251 -17.57 15.61 -10.38
N ALA A 252 -16.79 15.12 -9.42
CA ALA A 252 -17.27 14.29 -8.32
C ALA A 252 -16.89 14.87 -6.97
N ALA A 253 -17.78 14.74 -5.97
CA ALA A 253 -17.57 15.27 -4.64
C ALA A 253 -16.71 14.35 -3.77
N PHE A 254 -17.00 13.05 -3.80
CA PHE A 254 -16.20 12.03 -3.14
C PHE A 254 -15.65 11.04 -4.16
N TYR A 255 -14.51 10.43 -3.80
CA TYR A 255 -13.89 9.33 -4.52
C TYR A 255 -13.53 8.21 -3.53
N VAL A 256 -13.92 6.98 -3.83
CA VAL A 256 -13.54 5.82 -3.01
C VAL A 256 -12.10 5.46 -3.33
N ALA A 257 -11.20 5.63 -2.37
CA ALA A 257 -9.78 5.76 -2.63
C ALA A 257 -8.90 4.67 -2.01
N GLY A 258 -7.83 4.35 -2.73
CA GLY A 258 -6.60 3.90 -2.11
C GLY A 258 -5.55 5.01 -2.21
N SER A 259 -4.64 5.05 -1.27
CA SER A 259 -3.63 6.12 -1.18
C SER A 259 -2.69 6.20 -2.39
N TRP A 260 -2.59 5.16 -3.20
CA TRP A 260 -1.81 5.16 -4.45
C TRP A 260 -2.26 6.21 -5.47
N GLU A 261 -3.48 6.75 -5.33
CA GLU A 261 -3.98 7.83 -6.18
C GLU A 261 -3.51 9.22 -5.73
N ILE A 262 -2.85 9.36 -4.59
CA ILE A 262 -2.36 10.67 -4.11
C ILE A 262 -1.41 11.30 -5.12
N ALA A 263 -0.39 10.56 -5.55
CA ALA A 263 0.59 11.06 -6.51
C ALA A 263 -0.03 11.39 -7.88
N PRO A 264 -0.82 10.50 -8.53
CA PRO A 264 -1.49 10.80 -9.80
C PRO A 264 -2.47 11.97 -9.75
N PHE A 265 -3.12 12.22 -8.61
CA PHE A 265 -4.12 13.28 -8.47
C PHE A 265 -3.53 14.63 -8.05
N THR A 266 -2.33 14.61 -7.44
CA THR A 266 -1.64 15.85 -7.03
C THR A 266 -1.44 16.80 -8.20
N GLY A 267 -1.88 18.06 -8.03
CA GLY A 267 -1.82 19.10 -9.05
C GLY A 267 -2.93 19.07 -10.10
N LYS A 268 -3.78 18.03 -10.14
CA LYS A 268 -4.93 17.94 -11.04
C LYS A 268 -6.23 18.42 -10.37
N VAL A 269 -6.40 18.13 -9.11
CA VAL A 269 -7.58 18.51 -8.31
C VAL A 269 -7.14 18.87 -6.89
N ASP A 270 -7.80 19.85 -6.27
CA ASP A 270 -7.62 20.16 -4.84
C ASP A 270 -8.52 19.24 -4.02
N PHE A 271 -7.90 18.30 -3.31
CA PHE A 271 -8.61 17.27 -2.56
C PHE A 271 -8.06 17.11 -1.15
N GLY A 272 -8.89 16.60 -0.28
CA GLY A 272 -8.54 16.14 1.05
C GLY A 272 -8.89 14.66 1.20
N VAL A 273 -8.56 14.10 2.35
CA VAL A 273 -8.79 12.70 2.67
C VAL A 273 -9.78 12.56 3.84
N MET A 274 -10.51 11.47 3.84
CA MET A 274 -11.46 11.13 4.90
C MET A 274 -11.35 9.65 5.22
N ARG A 275 -11.26 9.33 6.50
CA ARG A 275 -11.28 7.95 6.99
C ARG A 275 -12.61 7.28 6.66
N PRO A 276 -12.64 5.93 6.53
CA PRO A 276 -13.91 5.20 6.46
C PRO A 276 -14.80 5.59 7.65
N PRO A 277 -16.06 5.99 7.40
CA PRO A 277 -16.91 6.54 8.44
C PRO A 277 -17.31 5.50 9.50
N VAL A 278 -17.21 5.89 10.77
CA VAL A 278 -17.71 5.11 11.92
C VAL A 278 -19.20 5.31 12.11
N ALA A 279 -19.87 4.48 12.94
CA ALA A 279 -21.31 4.62 13.18
C ALA A 279 -21.64 5.98 13.83
N LYS A 280 -20.87 6.38 14.85
CA LYS A 280 -21.02 7.66 15.54
C LYS A 280 -19.68 8.37 15.68
N GLN A 281 -19.70 9.68 15.61
CA GLN A 281 -18.51 10.48 15.86
C GLN A 281 -17.93 10.19 17.25
N GLY A 282 -16.60 9.99 17.31
CA GLY A 282 -15.87 9.70 18.55
C GLY A 282 -15.81 8.22 18.93
N GLU A 283 -16.41 7.32 18.15
CA GLU A 283 -16.17 5.87 18.30
C GLU A 283 -14.76 5.51 17.84
N GLY A 284 -14.23 4.39 18.38
CA GLY A 284 -13.01 3.77 17.89
C GLY A 284 -13.10 3.49 16.39
N CYS A 285 -12.04 3.73 15.67
CA CYS A 285 -12.01 3.61 14.22
C CYS A 285 -10.96 2.59 13.77
N PHE A 286 -11.26 1.95 12.63
CA PHE A 286 -10.41 0.98 11.98
C PHE A 286 -10.31 1.34 10.49
N PHE A 287 -9.16 1.07 9.90
CA PHE A 287 -8.98 1.23 8.46
C PHE A 287 -8.07 0.13 7.89
N THR A 288 -8.24 -0.14 6.62
CA THR A 288 -7.40 -1.10 5.92
C THR A 288 -6.07 -0.45 5.56
N ASP A 289 -5.00 -0.95 6.17
CA ASP A 289 -3.61 -0.67 5.85
C ASP A 289 -3.09 -1.85 5.02
N HIS A 290 -3.27 -1.73 3.72
CA HIS A 290 -2.99 -2.79 2.77
C HIS A 290 -1.50 -2.92 2.54
N THR A 291 -0.85 -3.87 3.21
CA THR A 291 0.53 -4.23 2.88
C THR A 291 0.63 -4.61 1.40
N ASP A 292 1.52 -3.95 0.66
CA ASP A 292 1.57 -4.06 -0.80
C ASP A 292 2.87 -4.66 -1.30
N ILE A 293 3.99 -4.17 -0.80
CA ILE A 293 5.32 -4.44 -1.37
C ILE A 293 6.30 -4.90 -0.29
N GLY A 294 7.00 -6.00 -0.57
CA GLY A 294 8.20 -6.44 0.14
C GLY A 294 9.33 -6.77 -0.82
N MET A 295 10.50 -7.14 -0.30
CA MET A 295 11.62 -7.60 -1.11
C MET A 295 12.35 -8.75 -0.42
N GLY A 296 12.62 -9.82 -1.17
CA GLY A 296 13.30 -11.02 -0.70
C GLY A 296 14.57 -11.34 -1.48
N LEU A 297 15.38 -12.21 -0.91
CA LEU A 297 16.62 -12.71 -1.51
C LEU A 297 16.36 -14.01 -2.27
N ASN A 298 16.77 -14.06 -3.53
CA ASN A 298 16.88 -15.32 -4.27
C ASN A 298 18.06 -16.15 -3.69
N PRO A 299 17.82 -17.32 -3.07
CA PRO A 299 18.88 -18.12 -2.49
C PRO A 299 19.90 -18.66 -3.51
N ALA A 300 19.55 -18.67 -4.80
CA ALA A 300 20.44 -19.05 -5.90
C ALA A 300 21.35 -17.88 -6.38
N SER A 301 21.16 -16.66 -5.85
CA SER A 301 22.02 -15.52 -6.16
C SER A 301 23.50 -15.81 -5.92
N LYS A 302 24.34 -15.33 -6.83
CA LYS A 302 25.81 -15.36 -6.69
C LYS A 302 26.34 -14.12 -5.97
N ASN A 303 25.49 -13.10 -5.78
CA ASN A 303 25.81 -11.80 -5.19
C ASN A 303 25.17 -11.63 -3.79
N LYS A 304 25.10 -12.72 -3.00
CA LYS A 304 24.31 -12.76 -1.74
C LYS A 304 24.71 -11.68 -0.75
N GLU A 305 26.01 -11.40 -0.60
CA GLU A 305 26.52 -10.37 0.32
C GLU A 305 26.02 -8.97 -0.09
N ALA A 306 26.15 -8.63 -1.37
CA ALA A 306 25.65 -7.36 -1.90
C ALA A 306 24.10 -7.25 -1.82
N ALA A 307 23.40 -8.37 -2.08
CA ALA A 307 21.95 -8.43 -1.97
C ALA A 307 21.48 -8.26 -0.51
N MET A 308 22.18 -8.87 0.46
CA MET A 308 21.89 -8.66 1.88
C MET A 308 22.17 -7.22 2.32
N ALA A 309 23.25 -6.60 1.83
CA ALA A 309 23.51 -5.18 2.10
C ALA A 309 22.38 -4.30 1.55
N PHE A 310 21.82 -4.65 0.38
CA PHE A 310 20.65 -3.95 -0.17
C PHE A 310 19.41 -4.13 0.71
N LEU A 311 19.09 -5.36 1.11
CA LEU A 311 17.94 -5.64 1.98
C LEU A 311 18.06 -4.95 3.34
N GLN A 312 19.24 -4.94 3.94
CA GLN A 312 19.51 -4.20 5.18
C GLN A 312 19.34 -2.69 5.00
N TRP A 313 19.75 -2.13 3.86
CA TRP A 313 19.52 -0.71 3.58
C TRP A 313 18.03 -0.38 3.48
N LEU A 314 17.19 -1.30 2.95
CA LEU A 314 15.72 -1.12 2.93
C LEU A 314 15.11 -1.00 4.34
N THR A 315 15.80 -1.48 5.38
CA THR A 315 15.31 -1.38 6.77
C THR A 315 15.67 -0.06 7.45
N THR A 316 16.37 0.84 6.77
CA THR A 316 16.87 2.10 7.35
C THR A 316 15.84 3.24 7.26
N SER A 317 15.98 4.23 8.15
CA SER A 317 15.19 5.47 8.08
C SER A 317 15.42 6.23 6.78
N GLN A 318 16.63 6.20 6.23
CA GLN A 318 16.96 6.84 4.95
C GLN A 318 16.10 6.28 3.81
N PHE A 319 15.95 4.96 3.72
CA PHE A 319 15.08 4.35 2.71
C PHE A 319 13.62 4.67 2.98
N ALA A 320 13.16 4.57 4.23
CA ALA A 320 11.78 4.82 4.62
C ALA A 320 11.32 6.23 4.21
N GLU A 321 12.12 7.25 4.54
CA GLU A 321 11.87 8.64 4.18
C GLU A 321 11.92 8.86 2.66
N LEU A 322 12.99 8.35 2.01
CA LEU A 322 13.17 8.49 0.56
C LEU A 322 12.01 7.88 -0.22
N TYR A 323 11.60 6.66 0.13
CA TYR A 323 10.55 5.93 -0.59
C TYR A 323 9.18 6.61 -0.42
N THR A 324 8.78 6.88 0.84
CA THR A 324 7.48 7.52 1.15
C THR A 324 7.36 8.91 0.53
N ASN A 325 8.41 9.73 0.58
CA ASN A 325 8.38 11.07 0.02
C ASN A 325 8.53 11.11 -1.50
N SER A 326 9.11 10.08 -2.10
CA SER A 326 9.24 10.00 -3.56
C SER A 326 8.02 9.40 -4.25
N LEU A 327 7.21 8.63 -3.51
CA LEU A 327 5.98 8.01 -3.99
C LEU A 327 4.84 8.25 -3.00
N PRO A 328 4.31 9.50 -2.93
CA PRO A 328 3.24 9.86 -1.99
C PRO A 328 2.05 8.92 -2.10
N GLY A 329 1.67 8.31 -0.98
CA GLY A 329 0.60 7.31 -0.90
C GLY A 329 1.10 5.87 -0.75
N PHE A 330 2.41 5.64 -0.86
CA PHE A 330 3.05 4.39 -0.43
C PHE A 330 3.83 4.68 0.84
N PHE A 331 3.37 4.12 1.94
CA PHE A 331 3.86 4.43 3.27
C PHE A 331 4.81 3.35 3.75
N SER A 332 6.00 3.74 4.19
CA SER A 332 6.93 2.79 4.82
C SER A 332 6.24 2.03 5.95
N LEU A 333 6.54 0.74 6.02
CA LEU A 333 6.06 -0.16 7.06
C LEU A 333 6.98 -0.19 8.29
N SER A 334 8.13 0.50 8.23
CA SER A 334 9.05 0.59 9.37
C SER A 334 8.58 1.57 10.43
N ASN A 335 9.02 1.36 11.68
CA ASN A 335 8.73 2.23 12.82
C ASN A 335 9.58 3.52 12.85
N HIS A 336 10.23 3.89 11.75
CA HIS A 336 11.05 5.11 11.72
C HIS A 336 10.18 6.36 11.64
N PHE A 337 10.56 7.38 12.40
CA PHE A 337 9.96 8.71 12.33
C PHE A 337 10.72 9.56 11.31
N PHE A 338 10.00 10.18 10.40
CA PHE A 338 10.50 11.11 9.40
C PHE A 338 9.39 12.07 8.94
N ASP A 339 9.78 13.19 8.31
CA ASP A 339 8.82 14.16 7.80
C ASP A 339 8.22 13.70 6.47
N VAL A 340 6.89 13.61 6.41
CA VAL A 340 6.14 13.36 5.18
C VAL A 340 5.83 14.70 4.51
N THR A 341 6.39 14.93 3.32
CA THR A 341 6.35 16.22 2.63
C THR A 341 5.04 16.51 1.90
N ASN A 342 4.37 15.48 1.38
CA ASN A 342 3.05 15.65 0.77
C ASN A 342 1.98 15.77 1.86
N PRO A 343 1.21 16.88 1.93
CA PRO A 343 0.28 17.12 3.03
C PRO A 343 -0.88 16.11 3.09
N VAL A 344 -1.34 15.61 1.95
CA VAL A 344 -2.42 14.62 1.89
C VAL A 344 -1.91 13.25 2.35
N ALA A 345 -0.72 12.86 1.91
CA ALA A 345 -0.08 11.63 2.37
C ALA A 345 0.22 11.69 3.88
N LYS A 346 0.67 12.85 4.38
CA LYS A 346 0.90 13.08 5.81
C LYS A 346 -0.38 12.88 6.62
N GLU A 347 -1.49 13.50 6.21
CA GLU A 347 -2.79 13.36 6.87
C GLU A 347 -3.26 11.88 6.91
N MET A 348 -3.10 11.13 5.81
CA MET A 348 -3.44 9.70 5.81
C MET A 348 -2.54 8.86 6.71
N MET A 349 -1.24 9.17 6.74
CA MET A 349 -0.30 8.44 7.61
C MET A 349 -0.59 8.68 9.10
N GLU A 350 -1.02 9.90 9.47
CA GLU A 350 -1.44 10.25 10.83
C GLU A 350 -2.69 9.47 11.31
N TRP A 351 -3.41 8.80 10.42
CA TRP A 351 -4.50 7.91 10.83
C TRP A 351 -4.01 6.73 11.66
N ARG A 352 -2.75 6.29 11.48
CA ARG A 352 -2.13 5.24 12.28
C ARG A 352 -2.01 5.58 13.77
N ASP A 353 -1.98 6.88 14.09
CA ASP A 353 -1.93 7.37 15.47
C ASP A 353 -3.33 7.50 16.10
N GLN A 354 -4.39 7.45 15.29
CA GLN A 354 -5.76 7.76 15.70
C GLN A 354 -6.70 6.56 15.62
N CYS A 355 -6.40 5.59 14.77
CA CYS A 355 -7.22 4.42 14.47
C CYS A 355 -6.36 3.17 14.39
N ASP A 356 -6.96 2.01 14.62
CA ASP A 356 -6.26 0.74 14.46
C ASP A 356 -6.19 0.32 12.99
N SER A 357 -4.98 -0.02 12.55
CA SER A 357 -4.73 -0.60 11.23
C SER A 357 -5.16 -2.07 11.19
N THR A 358 -5.69 -2.52 10.06
CA THR A 358 -5.96 -3.93 9.79
C THR A 358 -5.57 -4.29 8.37
N ILE A 359 -5.25 -5.55 8.14
CA ILE A 359 -5.04 -6.07 6.79
C ILE A 359 -6.36 -6.56 6.19
N ARG A 360 -6.35 -6.85 4.88
CA ARG A 360 -7.54 -7.32 4.16
C ARG A 360 -8.06 -8.65 4.70
N VAL A 361 -9.38 -8.77 4.89
CA VAL A 361 -10.02 -9.98 5.43
C VAL A 361 -10.00 -11.15 4.45
N ALA A 362 -10.14 -10.87 3.16
CA ALA A 362 -10.26 -11.88 2.12
C ALA A 362 -8.90 -12.32 1.53
N THR A 363 -7.89 -12.46 2.37
CA THR A 363 -6.53 -12.86 1.98
C THR A 363 -6.06 -14.06 2.80
N GLN A 364 -4.89 -14.58 2.49
CA GLN A 364 -4.26 -15.70 3.19
C GLN A 364 -5.17 -16.95 3.23
N ILE A 365 -5.24 -17.57 4.42
CA ILE A 365 -5.87 -18.85 4.67
C ILE A 365 -7.32 -18.94 4.16
N LEU A 366 -8.08 -17.84 4.23
CA LEU A 366 -9.48 -17.81 3.80
C LEU A 366 -9.66 -17.84 2.26
N SER A 367 -8.59 -17.64 1.49
CA SER A 367 -8.60 -17.68 0.01
C SER A 367 -7.86 -18.88 -0.58
N ARG A 368 -7.49 -19.89 0.23
CA ARG A 368 -6.72 -21.06 -0.25
C ARG A 368 -7.56 -22.19 -0.80
N GLY A 369 -8.85 -22.22 -0.49
CA GLY A 369 -9.75 -23.29 -0.95
C GLY A 369 -10.52 -22.96 -2.21
N THR A 370 -11.51 -23.79 -2.50
CA THR A 370 -12.43 -23.57 -3.63
C THR A 370 -13.86 -23.61 -3.12
N PRO A 371 -14.62 -22.52 -3.34
CA PRO A 371 -14.20 -21.26 -3.97
C PRO A 371 -13.20 -20.45 -3.11
N LYS A 372 -12.37 -19.61 -3.75
CA LYS A 372 -11.52 -18.65 -3.04
C LYS A 372 -12.35 -17.49 -2.53
N LEU A 373 -12.19 -17.15 -1.25
CA LEU A 373 -12.97 -16.04 -0.65
C LEU A 373 -12.75 -14.72 -1.38
N GLY A 374 -11.51 -14.41 -1.80
CA GLY A 374 -11.21 -13.15 -2.49
C GLY A 374 -11.96 -13.01 -3.82
N ASP A 375 -12.00 -14.07 -4.63
CA ASP A 375 -12.69 -14.09 -5.93
C ASP A 375 -14.21 -13.96 -5.73
N GLU A 376 -14.78 -14.74 -4.80
CA GLU A 376 -16.19 -14.67 -4.45
C GLU A 376 -16.59 -13.29 -3.90
N LEU A 377 -15.76 -12.72 -3.00
CA LEU A 377 -16.02 -11.41 -2.42
C LEU A 377 -16.07 -10.32 -3.51
N ALA A 378 -15.17 -10.39 -4.49
CA ALA A 378 -15.16 -9.44 -5.60
C ALA A 378 -16.48 -9.51 -6.39
N GLU A 379 -16.93 -10.73 -6.71
CA GLU A 379 -18.16 -10.99 -7.47
C GLU A 379 -19.42 -10.53 -6.72
N VAL A 380 -19.57 -10.94 -5.45
CA VAL A 380 -20.76 -10.61 -4.68
C VAL A 380 -20.81 -9.13 -4.29
N SER A 381 -19.66 -8.49 -4.00
CA SER A 381 -19.61 -7.07 -3.68
C SER A 381 -20.07 -6.22 -4.86
N GLN A 382 -19.61 -6.54 -6.08
CA GLN A 382 -20.07 -5.87 -7.28
C GLN A 382 -21.58 -6.14 -7.53
N ALA A 383 -22.04 -7.37 -7.36
CA ALA A 383 -23.44 -7.71 -7.56
C ALA A 383 -24.35 -6.95 -6.57
N VAL A 384 -23.93 -6.79 -5.32
CA VAL A 384 -24.66 -5.99 -4.31
C VAL A 384 -24.64 -4.51 -4.66
N LEU A 385 -23.48 -3.93 -4.98
CA LEU A 385 -23.36 -2.53 -5.38
C LEU A 385 -24.29 -2.20 -6.57
N LEU A 386 -24.38 -3.12 -7.54
CA LEU A 386 -25.23 -2.94 -8.72
C LEU A 386 -26.70 -3.34 -8.50
N GLY A 387 -27.09 -3.75 -7.29
CA GLY A 387 -28.46 -4.19 -6.97
C GLY A 387 -28.89 -5.48 -7.67
N LYS A 388 -27.93 -6.33 -8.05
CA LYS A 388 -28.16 -7.66 -8.66
C LYS A 388 -28.21 -8.79 -7.64
N MET A 389 -27.79 -8.51 -6.40
CA MET A 389 -27.80 -9.46 -5.28
C MET A 389 -28.18 -8.73 -3.99
N GLU A 390 -29.00 -9.37 -3.17
CA GLU A 390 -29.36 -8.86 -1.86
C GLU A 390 -28.19 -9.01 -0.86
N PRO A 391 -27.96 -8.03 0.04
CA PRO A 391 -26.88 -8.05 1.03
C PRO A 391 -26.79 -9.34 1.82
N ARG A 392 -27.90 -9.86 2.31
CA ARG A 392 -27.96 -11.11 3.06
C ARG A 392 -27.53 -12.30 2.20
N ALA A 393 -27.99 -12.39 0.97
CA ALA A 393 -27.65 -13.48 0.05
C ALA A 393 -26.14 -13.49 -0.29
N ALA A 394 -25.53 -12.31 -0.41
CA ALA A 394 -24.09 -12.19 -0.61
C ALA A 394 -23.31 -12.76 0.58
N ALA A 395 -23.67 -12.36 1.78
CA ALA A 395 -23.05 -12.85 3.02
C ALA A 395 -23.23 -14.38 3.19
N ASP A 396 -24.42 -14.89 2.93
CA ASP A 396 -24.74 -16.34 3.00
C ASP A 396 -23.92 -17.13 1.96
N ARG A 397 -23.73 -16.60 0.74
CA ARG A 397 -22.94 -17.21 -0.33
C ARG A 397 -21.47 -17.35 0.09
N LEU A 398 -20.87 -16.28 0.62
CA LEU A 398 -19.48 -16.31 1.06
C LEU A 398 -19.26 -17.30 2.20
N GLU A 399 -20.15 -17.30 3.18
CA GLU A 399 -20.07 -18.25 4.30
C GLU A 399 -20.24 -19.70 3.83
N GLN A 400 -21.12 -19.93 2.86
CA GLN A 400 -21.32 -21.24 2.28
C GLN A 400 -20.08 -21.73 1.51
N GLY A 401 -19.40 -20.82 0.82
CA GLY A 401 -18.11 -21.09 0.18
C GLY A 401 -17.06 -21.56 1.18
N LEU A 402 -16.87 -20.83 2.29
CA LEU A 402 -15.93 -21.23 3.35
C LEU A 402 -16.32 -22.56 4.02
N LYS A 403 -17.59 -22.78 4.32
CA LYS A 403 -18.09 -24.06 4.86
C LYS A 403 -17.75 -25.27 3.98
N GLY A 404 -17.64 -25.06 2.68
CA GLY A 404 -17.32 -26.13 1.73
C GLY A 404 -15.95 -26.73 1.92
N TRP A 405 -14.98 -25.96 2.41
CA TRP A 405 -13.59 -26.40 2.47
C TRP A 405 -12.82 -26.02 3.75
N TYR A 406 -13.19 -24.92 4.43
CA TYR A 406 -12.43 -24.42 5.57
C TYR A 406 -12.90 -25.03 6.89
N PRO A 407 -12.07 -25.84 7.58
CA PRO A 407 -12.50 -26.62 8.73
C PRO A 407 -13.09 -25.79 9.86
N ALA A 408 -12.56 -24.59 10.14
CA ALA A 408 -13.06 -23.71 11.19
C ALA A 408 -14.53 -23.27 10.96
N HIS A 409 -15.00 -23.26 9.70
CA HIS A 409 -16.37 -22.90 9.33
C HIS A 409 -17.32 -24.10 9.12
N GLN A 410 -16.82 -25.35 9.19
CA GLN A 410 -17.65 -26.55 8.94
C GLN A 410 -18.56 -26.96 10.11
N GLY A 411 -18.49 -26.25 11.26
CA GLY A 411 -19.25 -26.63 12.48
C GLY A 411 -18.78 -27.94 13.08
N ASN A 412 -19.06 -28.20 14.38
CA ASN A 412 -18.57 -29.27 15.25
C ASN A 412 -18.60 -30.72 14.69
N LYS A 413 -17.93 -31.01 13.56
CA LYS A 413 -17.63 -32.40 13.15
C LYS A 413 -16.24 -32.87 13.58
N ALA A 414 -15.40 -31.99 14.11
CA ALA A 414 -14.05 -32.34 14.57
C ALA A 414 -13.98 -32.51 16.11
N LYS A 415 -14.80 -33.37 16.68
CA LYS A 415 -14.43 -34.05 17.93
C LYS A 415 -13.87 -35.41 17.55
N GLY A 416 -12.55 -35.46 17.32
CA GLY A 416 -11.85 -36.72 17.20
C GLY A 416 -10.88 -36.90 16.07
N GLN A 417 -10.07 -35.88 15.72
CA GLN A 417 -8.79 -36.11 15.05
C GLN A 417 -7.89 -34.90 15.33
N ASP A 418 -6.76 -35.17 15.96
CA ASP A 418 -5.69 -34.23 16.24
C ASP A 418 -5.15 -33.65 14.93
N CYS A 419 -5.76 -32.57 14.41
CA CYS A 419 -5.08 -31.65 13.54
C CYS A 419 -4.44 -30.59 14.44
N GLN A 420 -3.21 -30.81 14.81
CA GLN A 420 -2.30 -29.83 15.37
C GLN A 420 -2.00 -28.79 14.26
N CYS A 421 -3.00 -27.95 13.96
CA CYS A 421 -2.77 -26.75 13.20
C CYS A 421 -2.46 -25.66 14.22
N ASP A 422 -1.23 -25.14 14.20
CA ASP A 422 -0.70 -24.12 15.12
C ASP A 422 -1.43 -22.77 15.00
N VAL A 423 -2.75 -22.76 15.15
CA VAL A 423 -3.56 -21.53 15.27
C VAL A 423 -3.35 -20.87 16.65
N ALA A 424 -2.86 -21.66 17.65
CA ALA A 424 -2.59 -21.15 18.99
C ALA A 424 -1.45 -20.12 19.08
N ALA A 425 -0.50 -20.12 18.13
CA ALA A 425 0.62 -19.19 18.13
C ALA A 425 0.20 -17.77 17.71
N ALA A 426 -0.78 -17.62 16.83
CA ALA A 426 -1.30 -16.30 16.41
C ALA A 426 -2.12 -15.63 17.52
N ALA A 427 -2.83 -16.42 18.35
CA ALA A 427 -3.63 -15.88 19.46
C ALA A 427 -2.77 -15.45 20.66
N VAL A 428 -1.60 -16.08 20.86
CA VAL A 428 -0.69 -15.72 21.97
C VAL A 428 0.03 -14.42 21.70
N SER A 429 0.26 -14.06 20.42
CA SER A 429 0.88 -12.77 20.04
C SER A 429 -0.07 -11.57 20.29
N ALA A 430 -1.37 -11.74 20.14
CA ALA A 430 -2.35 -10.69 20.41
C ALA A 430 -2.53 -10.40 21.92
N ALA A 431 -2.37 -11.41 22.79
CA ALA A 431 -2.49 -11.23 24.23
C ALA A 431 -1.27 -10.53 24.87
N ALA A 432 -0.14 -10.48 24.19
CA ALA A 432 1.09 -9.86 24.72
C ALA A 432 1.16 -8.33 24.47
N ILE A 433 0.26 -7.77 23.66
CA ILE A 433 0.28 -6.33 23.28
C ILE A 433 -0.53 -5.47 24.27
N THR A 434 -1.37 -6.08 25.14
CA THR A 434 -2.29 -5.33 26.02
C THR A 434 -1.73 -4.90 27.38
N THR A 435 -0.47 -5.10 27.70
CA THR A 435 0.08 -4.75 29.03
C THR A 435 1.46 -4.07 29.01
N GLN A 436 1.67 -3.07 28.16
CA GLN A 436 2.74 -2.09 28.41
C GLN A 436 2.23 -0.67 28.14
N THR A 437 1.49 -0.15 29.10
CA THR A 437 1.37 1.31 29.25
C THR A 437 2.73 1.82 29.72
N PRO A 438 3.42 2.70 28.99
CA PRO A 438 4.63 3.31 29.51
C PRO A 438 4.24 4.18 30.70
N ALA A 439 4.85 3.93 31.85
CA ALA A 439 4.72 4.77 33.02
C ALA A 439 5.11 6.21 32.64
N VAL A 440 4.16 7.12 32.76
CA VAL A 440 4.39 8.56 32.66
C VAL A 440 5.43 8.94 33.70
N ALA A 441 6.63 9.25 33.26
CA ALA A 441 7.66 9.84 34.12
C ALA A 441 7.19 11.23 34.53
N ALA A 442 7.19 11.48 35.85
CA ALA A 442 6.87 12.77 36.42
C ALA A 442 7.79 13.86 35.84
N PRO A 443 7.26 15.10 35.62
CA PRO A 443 8.08 16.17 35.07
C PRO A 443 9.20 16.56 36.05
N PRO A 444 10.41 16.86 35.56
CA PRO A 444 11.50 17.36 36.42
C PRO A 444 11.16 18.78 36.94
N ALA A 445 11.59 19.01 38.17
CA ALA A 445 11.40 20.25 38.89
C ALA A 445 11.92 21.48 38.14
N ALA A 446 11.21 22.58 38.23
CA ALA A 446 11.50 23.87 37.60
C ALA A 446 12.92 24.35 37.89
N MET A 447 13.67 24.69 36.84
CA MET A 447 14.91 25.47 36.93
C MET A 447 14.61 26.97 36.99
N PRO A 448 15.45 27.77 37.69
CA PRO A 448 15.18 29.17 37.91
C PRO A 448 15.36 30.04 36.65
N ALA A 449 14.59 31.10 36.58
CA ALA A 449 14.52 32.09 35.51
C ALA A 449 15.91 32.68 35.17
N VAL A 450 16.27 32.61 33.88
CA VAL A 450 17.42 33.36 33.34
C VAL A 450 16.89 34.71 32.81
N THR A 451 17.50 35.76 33.28
CA THR A 451 17.26 37.16 32.91
C THR A 451 17.50 37.42 31.43
N GLU A 452 16.56 38.15 30.83
CA GLU A 452 16.60 38.67 29.48
C GLU A 452 17.83 39.54 29.20
N ALA A 453 18.54 39.27 28.09
CA ALA A 453 19.52 40.15 27.49
C ALA A 453 18.91 40.91 26.30
N PRO A 454 19.30 42.20 26.06
CA PRO A 454 18.58 43.09 25.16
C PRO A 454 18.72 42.73 23.67
N ALA A 455 17.63 42.96 22.95
CA ALA A 455 17.46 42.74 21.52
C ALA A 455 18.41 43.59 20.65
N VAL A 456 19.04 42.92 19.67
CA VAL A 456 19.80 43.58 18.61
C VAL A 456 18.85 43.82 17.41
N PRO A 457 18.84 45.02 16.81
CA PRO A 457 17.91 45.34 15.71
C PRO A 457 18.29 44.65 14.40
N VAL A 458 17.29 44.02 13.77
CA VAL A 458 17.38 43.40 12.45
C VAL A 458 17.21 44.49 11.37
N PRO A 459 18.07 44.56 10.33
CA PRO A 459 17.89 45.53 9.23
C PRO A 459 16.73 45.12 8.33
N SER A 460 15.88 46.07 7.98
CA SER A 460 14.76 45.95 7.05
C SER A 460 15.25 45.74 5.61
N VAL A 461 14.80 44.64 5.00
CA VAL A 461 15.01 44.38 3.56
C VAL A 461 13.76 44.84 2.83
N THR A 462 13.94 45.78 1.91
CA THR A 462 12.92 46.29 0.98
C THR A 462 12.61 45.21 -0.09
N PRO A 463 11.36 44.95 -0.46
CA PRO A 463 11.06 43.97 -1.49
C PRO A 463 11.41 44.49 -2.89
N ALA A 464 12.14 43.69 -3.67
CA ALA A 464 12.42 43.97 -5.07
C ALA A 464 11.20 43.63 -5.96
N THR A 465 10.91 44.52 -6.87
CA THR A 465 9.86 44.43 -7.91
C THR A 465 10.14 43.26 -8.86
N PRO A 466 9.14 42.45 -9.26
CA PRO A 466 9.37 41.37 -10.21
C PRO A 466 9.56 41.91 -11.62
N ALA A 467 10.63 41.44 -12.27
CA ALA A 467 10.89 41.71 -13.69
C ALA A 467 9.93 40.89 -14.56
N SER A 468 9.35 41.57 -15.56
CA SER A 468 8.48 41.04 -16.61
C SER A 468 9.19 39.92 -17.40
N ALA A 469 8.64 38.71 -17.41
CA ALA A 469 9.09 37.63 -18.27
C ALA A 469 8.53 37.81 -19.68
N ALA A 470 9.41 37.76 -20.68
CA ALA A 470 9.06 37.79 -22.11
C ALA A 470 8.37 36.43 -22.49
N PRO A 471 7.44 36.45 -23.47
CA PRO A 471 6.76 35.24 -23.92
C PRO A 471 7.68 34.32 -24.73
N LEU A 472 7.52 33.01 -24.49
CA LEU A 472 8.20 31.95 -25.24
C LEU A 472 7.71 31.88 -26.69
N PRO A 473 8.55 31.52 -27.68
CA PRO A 473 8.16 31.45 -29.08
C PRO A 473 7.22 30.25 -29.37
N VAL A 474 6.23 30.50 -30.20
CA VAL A 474 5.29 29.52 -30.74
C VAL A 474 6.02 28.65 -31.78
N PRO A 475 5.84 27.32 -31.79
CA PRO A 475 6.44 26.45 -32.80
C PRO A 475 5.87 26.75 -34.20
N SER A 476 6.75 26.72 -35.22
CA SER A 476 6.41 26.97 -36.61
C SER A 476 5.62 25.79 -37.23
N ALA A 477 4.78 26.09 -38.20
CA ALA A 477 3.87 25.16 -38.90
C ALA A 477 4.53 23.94 -39.58
N GLU A 478 5.84 23.85 -39.61
CA GLU A 478 6.59 22.72 -40.19
C GLU A 478 6.61 21.47 -39.25
N VAL A 479 6.34 21.65 -37.98
CA VAL A 479 6.34 20.52 -37.01
C VAL A 479 4.98 19.79 -37.00
N GLU A 480 3.87 20.48 -37.31
CA GLU A 480 2.56 19.86 -37.44
C GLU A 480 2.40 18.96 -38.67
N GLN A 481 3.15 19.21 -39.73
CA GLN A 481 3.08 18.45 -40.98
C GLN A 481 3.88 17.15 -40.93
N ALA A 482 4.87 17.05 -40.03
CA ALA A 482 5.66 15.83 -39.83
C ALA A 482 4.89 14.76 -39.01
N LEU A 483 3.99 15.17 -38.13
CA LEU A 483 3.18 14.25 -37.31
C LEU A 483 1.96 13.68 -38.06
N SER A 484 1.52 14.30 -39.13
CA SER A 484 0.38 13.83 -39.94
C SER A 484 0.75 12.76 -40.97
N ASN A 485 2.02 12.60 -41.31
CA ASN A 485 2.46 11.64 -42.33
C ASN A 485 2.84 10.24 -41.82
N GLU A 486 2.84 10.01 -40.52
CA GLU A 486 3.11 8.67 -39.93
C GLU A 486 1.86 7.81 -39.69
N LEU A 487 0.65 8.31 -40.00
CA LEU A 487 -0.61 7.60 -39.74
C LEU A 487 -1.29 6.98 -40.97
N GLU A 488 -0.66 7.03 -42.15
CA GLU A 488 -1.19 6.36 -43.36
C GLU A 488 -0.21 5.31 -43.90
N THR A 489 -0.27 4.09 -43.40
CA THR A 489 0.18 2.90 -44.15
C THR A 489 -0.89 1.81 -44.08
N PRO A 490 -1.36 1.31 -45.26
CA PRO A 490 -2.44 0.30 -45.30
C PRO A 490 -1.93 -1.10 -45.03
N GLN A 491 -2.79 -1.86 -44.34
CA GLN A 491 -2.65 -3.31 -44.21
C GLN A 491 -2.77 -4.00 -45.59
N GLN A 492 -1.82 -4.85 -45.89
CA GLN A 492 -1.99 -6.07 -46.72
C GLN A 492 -1.59 -7.31 -45.94
#